data_2d7ce43eb2b366a35856497892a94f0b
#
_entry.id   2d7ce43eb2b366a35856497892a94f0b
#
_cell.length_a   1.000
_cell.length_b   1.000
_cell.length_c   1.000
_cell.angle_alpha   90.00
_cell.angle_beta   90.00
_cell.angle_gamma   90.00
#
_symmetry.space_group_name_H-M   'P 1'
#
loop_
_entity.id
_entity.type
_entity.pdbx_description
1 polymer ?
#
loop_
_entity_poly.entity_id
_entity_poly.type
_entity_poly.pdbx_seq_one_letter_code
_entity_poly.pdbx_strand_id
1 'polypeptide(L)'
;GQINTNSTAGATVLSGSLNSSSYDQTTTWSSLMSGHSQNAASAFDGNGTTYAEANSGATIEIDLSTYSITATSRLQVMNDPAFTGSTDVQYKIYTTSSSTPAFSKIISGTQSFDEASSNWSSAAITKITVRGLNEGARISKVIYDGKTLVNTSTTPPNLPSINSVMKASTEAGFSVFTYTGTGTAGTVGHGLNTAPEFYILKSRSDGEQWAVYHKSITALKKLVLNSSAAK
;
A
#
# COMPACT_ATOMS: atom_id res chain seq x y z
N GLY A 1 2.69 -10.10 -19.32
CA GLY A 1 1.98 -10.27 -18.05
C GLY A 1 2.84 -9.86 -16.88
N GLN A 2 2.31 -9.11 -15.98
CA GLN A 2 2.99 -8.66 -14.76
C GLN A 2 2.97 -9.77 -13.72
N ILE A 3 4.09 -9.98 -13.03
CA ILE A 3 4.13 -10.82 -11.85
C ILE A 3 4.01 -9.89 -10.66
N ASN A 4 2.92 -9.99 -9.93
CA ASN A 4 2.76 -9.31 -8.66
C ASN A 4 3.32 -10.20 -7.56
N THR A 5 4.56 -9.95 -7.18
CA THR A 5 5.21 -10.69 -6.12
C THR A 5 5.85 -9.74 -5.12
N ASN A 6 5.78 -10.10 -3.85
CA ASN A 6 6.53 -9.41 -2.79
C ASN A 6 7.96 -9.92 -2.70
N SER A 7 8.33 -10.86 -3.52
CA SER A 7 9.63 -11.47 -3.44
C SER A 7 10.19 -11.77 -4.82
N THR A 8 11.46 -12.00 -4.86
CA THR A 8 12.21 -12.36 -6.07
C THR A 8 11.80 -13.73 -6.61
N ALA A 9 11.90 -13.91 -7.91
CA ALA A 9 11.85 -15.21 -8.56
C ALA A 9 10.51 -15.94 -8.56
N GLY A 10 9.43 -15.26 -8.82
CA GLY A 10 8.13 -15.89 -9.02
C GLY A 10 7.52 -16.49 -7.77
N ALA A 11 7.95 -16.01 -6.64
CA ALA A 11 7.54 -16.50 -5.35
C ALA A 11 6.13 -16.08 -4.95
N THR A 12 5.73 -16.65 -3.86
CA THR A 12 4.45 -16.50 -3.21
C THR A 12 4.11 -15.06 -2.99
N VAL A 13 3.00 -14.69 -3.48
CA VAL A 13 2.40 -13.42 -3.23
C VAL A 13 1.44 -13.59 -2.11
N LEU A 14 1.76 -12.96 -1.03
CA LEU A 14 0.79 -12.69 0.01
C LEU A 14 -0.06 -11.55 -0.48
N SER A 15 -1.24 -11.91 -0.81
CA SER A 15 -1.85 -10.92 -1.50
C SER A 15 -3.17 -10.59 -1.07
N GLY A 16 -3.30 -9.60 -0.51
CA GLY A 16 -4.43 -8.80 -0.51
C GLY A 16 -4.71 -8.18 -1.83
N SER A 17 -5.11 -7.07 -1.81
CA SER A 17 -5.11 -6.26 -2.97
C SER A 17 -3.70 -6.13 -3.50
N LEU A 18 -3.30 -7.10 -4.24
CA LEU A 18 -2.11 -6.99 -5.04
C LEU A 18 -2.33 -6.20 -6.30
N ASN A 19 -3.30 -5.38 -6.25
CA ASN A 19 -3.35 -4.21 -7.07
C ASN A 19 -2.23 -3.27 -6.64
N SER A 20 -1.98 -2.35 -7.45
CA SER A 20 -0.93 -1.35 -7.49
C SER A 20 -0.53 -0.66 -6.18
N SER A 21 -1.35 -0.66 -5.19
CA SER A 21 -1.10 -0.06 -3.89
C SER A 21 -0.47 -1.05 -2.92
N SER A 22 0.50 -1.82 -3.40
CA SER A 22 1.24 -2.74 -2.55
C SER A 22 1.80 -2.01 -1.34
N TYR A 23 1.45 -2.49 -0.17
CA TYR A 23 2.03 -2.02 1.07
C TYR A 23 3.50 -2.44 1.15
N ASP A 24 4.35 -1.54 1.62
CA ASP A 24 5.71 -1.88 2.01
C ASP A 24 5.76 -2.12 3.52
N GLN A 25 5.94 -3.36 3.90
CA GLN A 25 6.04 -3.82 5.29
C GLN A 25 7.45 -4.30 5.64
N THR A 26 8.47 -3.68 5.09
CA THR A 26 9.85 -4.13 5.28
C THR A 26 10.43 -3.76 6.64
N THR A 27 9.82 -2.78 7.33
CA THR A 27 10.31 -2.30 8.63
C THR A 27 9.17 -1.78 9.51
N THR A 28 9.51 -1.45 10.75
CA THR A 28 8.62 -0.72 11.66
C THR A 28 8.84 0.78 11.46
N TRP A 29 8.21 1.35 10.47
CA TRP A 29 8.39 2.75 10.04
C TRP A 29 8.13 3.76 11.15
N SER A 30 7.20 3.48 12.07
CA SER A 30 6.89 4.35 13.20
C SER A 30 8.06 4.52 14.16
N SER A 31 8.99 3.58 14.22
CA SER A 31 10.20 3.72 15.06
C SER A 31 11.21 4.74 14.52
N LEU A 32 11.05 5.14 13.26
CA LEU A 32 11.88 6.15 12.60
C LEU A 32 11.31 7.56 12.74
N MET A 33 10.12 7.69 13.33
CA MET A 33 9.45 8.96 13.50
C MET A 33 9.74 9.56 14.88
N SER A 34 10.10 10.83 14.90
CA SER A 34 10.29 11.65 16.10
C SER A 34 9.55 12.98 16.00
N GLY A 35 9.51 13.73 17.11
CA GLY A 35 8.85 15.05 17.15
C GLY A 35 7.32 15.02 17.14
N HIS A 36 6.72 13.85 17.08
CA HIS A 36 5.29 13.65 17.25
C HIS A 36 4.88 13.73 18.72
N SER A 37 3.68 14.20 18.98
CA SER A 37 3.06 14.21 20.32
C SER A 37 2.17 13.01 20.55
N GLN A 38 1.62 12.41 19.47
CA GLN A 38 0.69 11.28 19.52
C GLN A 38 0.88 10.32 18.34
N ASN A 39 0.71 9.03 18.64
CA ASN A 39 0.40 7.95 17.69
C ASN A 39 1.25 7.82 16.42
N ALA A 40 2.58 7.77 16.55
CA ALA A 40 3.45 7.53 15.38
C ALA A 40 3.00 6.34 14.52
N ALA A 41 2.49 5.27 15.14
CA ALA A 41 2.02 4.10 14.44
C ALA A 41 0.84 4.39 13.48
N SER A 42 0.01 5.39 13.80
CA SER A 42 -1.16 5.75 12.97
C SER A 42 -0.80 6.36 11.63
N ALA A 43 0.43 6.84 11.44
CA ALA A 43 0.94 7.25 10.12
C ALA A 43 1.34 6.06 9.24
N PHE A 44 1.43 4.86 9.83
CA PHE A 44 1.94 3.65 9.18
C PHE A 44 1.07 2.42 9.44
N ASP A 45 -0.23 2.62 9.64
CA ASP A 45 -1.21 1.53 9.85
C ASP A 45 -2.00 1.18 8.57
N GLY A 46 -1.71 1.89 7.47
CA GLY A 46 -2.43 1.73 6.20
C GLY A 46 -3.81 2.41 6.16
N ASN A 47 -4.27 2.99 7.27
CA ASN A 47 -5.56 3.67 7.37
C ASN A 47 -5.39 5.18 7.14
N GLY A 48 -6.12 5.75 6.19
CA GLY A 48 -6.02 7.18 5.87
C GLY A 48 -6.84 8.10 6.77
N THR A 49 -7.55 7.56 7.76
CA THR A 49 -8.37 8.33 8.71
C THR A 49 -7.74 8.41 10.10
N THR A 50 -6.69 7.66 10.35
CA THR A 50 -5.83 7.73 11.54
C THR A 50 -4.57 8.54 11.21
N TYR A 51 -3.96 9.18 12.19
CA TYR A 51 -2.80 10.04 11.97
C TYR A 51 -1.85 10.09 13.17
N ALA A 52 -0.59 10.36 12.87
CA ALA A 52 0.36 10.89 13.84
C ALA A 52 0.24 12.40 13.90
N GLU A 53 0.37 12.97 15.08
CA GLU A 53 0.21 14.41 15.30
C GLU A 53 1.43 15.01 16.01
N ALA A 54 1.79 16.23 15.64
CA ALA A 54 2.73 17.07 16.37
C ALA A 54 2.02 18.31 16.94
N ASN A 55 2.48 18.77 18.09
CA ASN A 55 2.02 20.03 18.66
C ASN A 55 2.36 21.22 17.75
N SER A 56 1.66 22.34 17.98
CA SER A 56 1.93 23.59 17.25
C SER A 56 3.41 23.99 17.33
N GLY A 57 3.98 24.29 16.16
CA GLY A 57 5.37 24.67 16.00
C GLY A 57 6.39 23.52 16.11
N ALA A 58 5.98 22.32 16.51
CA ALA A 58 6.84 21.16 16.50
C ALA A 58 7.03 20.60 15.07
N THR A 59 8.10 19.86 14.89
CA THR A 59 8.43 19.23 13.59
C THR A 59 8.43 17.72 13.76
N ILE A 60 7.59 17.05 12.99
CA ILE A 60 7.72 15.60 12.81
C ILE A 60 8.91 15.36 11.89
N GLU A 61 9.77 14.46 12.30
CA GLU A 61 10.90 13.97 11.50
C GLU A 61 10.76 12.47 11.29
N ILE A 62 10.93 12.02 10.06
CA ILE A 62 11.04 10.60 9.69
C ILE A 62 12.47 10.40 9.20
N ASP A 63 13.28 9.69 10.01
CA ASP A 63 14.68 9.39 9.69
C ASP A 63 14.78 8.14 8.82
N LEU A 64 15.17 8.32 7.59
CA LEU A 64 15.34 7.28 6.58
C LEU A 64 16.82 7.05 6.23
N SER A 65 17.75 7.61 7.04
CA SER A 65 19.19 7.60 6.74
C SER A 65 19.81 6.21 6.64
N THR A 66 19.22 5.23 7.35
CA THR A 66 19.63 3.82 7.31
C THR A 66 18.97 3.03 6.18
N TYR A 67 18.01 3.64 5.48
CA TYR A 67 17.27 3.02 4.39
C TYR A 67 17.51 3.80 3.10
N SER A 68 17.89 3.12 2.05
CA SER A 68 18.04 3.77 0.74
C SER A 68 16.70 3.84 0.02
N ILE A 69 15.75 4.62 0.58
CA ILE A 69 14.46 4.81 -0.06
C ILE A 69 14.61 5.83 -1.19
N THR A 70 14.49 5.34 -2.41
CA THR A 70 14.48 6.16 -3.61
C THR A 70 13.10 6.14 -4.21
N ALA A 71 12.40 7.28 -4.17
CA ALA A 71 11.22 7.47 -4.99
C ALA A 71 11.67 7.67 -6.44
N THR A 72 11.29 6.78 -7.33
CA THR A 72 11.67 6.86 -8.74
C THR A 72 10.74 7.75 -9.55
N SER A 73 9.52 7.93 -9.08
CA SER A 73 8.54 8.80 -9.72
C SER A 73 7.90 9.82 -8.77
N ARG A 74 7.45 9.41 -7.60
CA ARG A 74 6.62 10.26 -6.75
C ARG A 74 6.71 9.93 -5.26
N LEU A 75 6.68 10.97 -4.42
CA LEU A 75 6.50 10.87 -2.98
C LEU A 75 5.24 11.63 -2.56
N GLN A 76 4.43 10.98 -1.73
CA GLN A 76 3.26 11.59 -1.10
C GLN A 76 3.36 11.47 0.42
N VAL A 77 3.06 12.56 1.11
CA VAL A 77 2.85 12.57 2.56
C VAL A 77 1.45 13.12 2.78
N MET A 78 0.53 12.24 3.15
CA MET A 78 -0.87 12.58 3.26
C MET A 78 -1.18 13.20 4.62
N ASN A 79 -1.87 14.30 4.58
CA ASN A 79 -2.45 14.93 5.76
C ASN A 79 -3.74 14.20 6.18
N ASP A 80 -4.24 14.48 7.37
CA ASP A 80 -5.55 14.03 7.81
C ASP A 80 -6.65 14.73 6.99
N PRO A 81 -7.51 13.98 6.29
CA PRO A 81 -8.58 14.58 5.49
C PRO A 81 -9.65 15.28 6.33
N ALA A 82 -9.74 14.98 7.63
CA ALA A 82 -10.66 15.63 8.56
C ALA A 82 -10.07 16.88 9.24
N PHE A 83 -8.82 17.24 8.91
CA PHE A 83 -8.20 18.43 9.46
C PHE A 83 -8.82 19.67 8.83
N THR A 84 -9.60 20.40 9.62
CA THR A 84 -10.35 21.60 9.17
C THR A 84 -9.60 22.92 9.44
N GLY A 85 -8.38 22.85 9.97
CA GLY A 85 -7.56 24.02 10.24
C GLY A 85 -7.06 24.71 8.98
N SER A 86 -6.93 26.02 9.01
CA SER A 86 -6.32 26.81 7.92
C SER A 86 -4.79 26.85 8.05
N THR A 87 -4.19 25.72 8.30
CA THR A 87 -2.78 25.61 8.66
C THR A 87 -1.93 25.46 7.42
N ASP A 88 -0.90 26.29 7.34
CA ASP A 88 0.19 26.05 6.40
C ASP A 88 1.11 24.96 6.97
N VAL A 89 1.35 23.93 6.19
CA VAL A 89 2.24 22.83 6.56
C VAL A 89 3.48 22.87 5.67
N GLN A 90 4.65 22.96 6.29
CA GLN A 90 5.93 22.92 5.59
C GLN A 90 6.45 21.48 5.54
N TYR A 91 6.73 21.02 4.33
CA TYR A 91 7.38 19.76 4.04
C TYR A 91 8.80 20.00 3.55
N LYS A 92 9.76 19.22 4.04
CA LYS A 92 11.14 19.25 3.56
C LYS A 92 11.64 17.83 3.31
N ILE A 93 12.34 17.67 2.19
CA ILE A 93 12.98 16.41 1.79
C ILE A 93 14.49 16.61 1.84
N TYR A 94 15.18 15.68 2.47
CA TYR A 94 16.63 15.66 2.57
C TYR A 94 17.17 14.40 1.88
N THR A 95 18.24 14.57 1.15
CA THR A 95 18.94 13.50 0.40
C THR A 95 20.35 13.27 0.88
N THR A 96 20.78 14.06 1.84
CA THR A 96 22.08 13.97 2.51
C THR A 96 21.91 14.22 4.01
N SER A 97 22.93 14.01 4.79
CA SER A 97 22.96 14.38 6.21
C SER A 97 23.06 15.91 6.46
N SER A 98 23.08 16.73 5.42
CA SER A 98 23.07 18.17 5.53
C SER A 98 21.81 18.70 6.21
N SER A 99 21.94 19.83 6.90
CA SER A 99 20.79 20.57 7.44
C SER A 99 19.99 21.32 6.35
N THR A 100 20.54 21.43 5.14
CA THR A 100 19.86 22.07 4.00
C THR A 100 18.99 21.04 3.27
N PRO A 101 17.67 21.27 3.17
CA PRO A 101 16.81 20.36 2.42
C PRO A 101 17.10 20.41 0.92
N ALA A 102 17.03 19.26 0.26
CA ALA A 102 17.09 19.18 -1.20
C ALA A 102 15.81 19.76 -1.85
N PHE A 103 14.68 19.64 -1.14
CA PHE A 103 13.40 20.22 -1.58
C PHE A 103 12.60 20.70 -0.38
N SER A 104 11.88 21.81 -0.55
CA SER A 104 10.98 22.36 0.49
C SER A 104 9.73 22.93 -0.16
N LYS A 105 8.57 22.65 0.42
CA LYS A 105 7.28 23.17 -0.02
C LYS A 105 6.39 23.50 1.17
N ILE A 106 5.64 24.58 1.07
CA ILE A 106 4.56 24.92 2.01
C ILE A 106 3.24 24.64 1.29
N ILE A 107 2.35 23.93 1.96
CA ILE A 107 1.05 23.55 1.45
C ILE A 107 0.00 24.07 2.43
N SER A 108 -0.99 24.78 1.92
CA SER A 108 -2.05 25.39 2.72
C SER A 108 -3.28 24.49 2.80
N GLY A 109 -3.93 24.52 3.95
CA GLY A 109 -5.17 23.79 4.19
C GLY A 109 -5.01 22.26 4.32
N THR A 110 -6.04 21.54 3.94
CA THR A 110 -6.10 20.05 4.09
C THR A 110 -5.35 19.29 3.01
N GLN A 111 -4.66 19.97 2.11
CA GLN A 111 -3.96 19.33 1.00
C GLN A 111 -2.75 18.54 1.49
N SER A 112 -2.48 17.44 0.82
CA SER A 112 -1.34 16.58 1.10
C SER A 112 -0.14 16.98 0.23
N PHE A 113 1.07 16.69 0.73
CA PHE A 113 2.27 16.77 -0.08
C PHE A 113 2.23 15.67 -1.15
N ASP A 114 2.40 16.07 -2.41
CA ASP A 114 2.38 15.16 -3.56
C ASP A 114 3.30 15.72 -4.65
N GLU A 115 4.53 15.18 -4.71
CA GLU A 115 5.59 15.74 -5.54
C GLU A 115 6.34 14.68 -6.35
N ALA A 116 6.75 15.07 -7.56
CA ALA A 116 7.61 14.26 -8.39
C ALA A 116 9.04 14.19 -7.83
N SER A 117 9.66 13.03 -7.91
CA SER A 117 11.02 12.78 -7.40
C SER A 117 12.10 13.62 -8.11
N SER A 118 11.82 14.09 -9.33
CA SER A 118 12.67 15.02 -10.05
C SER A 118 12.96 16.33 -9.29
N ASN A 119 12.07 16.72 -8.36
CA ASN A 119 12.26 17.92 -7.53
C ASN A 119 13.45 17.82 -6.56
N TRP A 120 13.94 16.60 -6.28
CA TRP A 120 15.19 16.34 -5.52
C TRP A 120 16.13 15.41 -6.28
N SER A 121 16.12 15.53 -7.61
CA SER A 121 16.99 14.78 -8.52
C SER A 121 16.88 13.25 -8.39
N SER A 122 15.73 12.74 -7.94
CA SER A 122 15.47 11.32 -7.68
C SER A 122 16.52 10.65 -6.79
N ALA A 123 17.21 11.44 -5.95
CA ALA A 123 18.18 10.90 -5.00
C ALA A 123 17.48 10.15 -3.85
N ALA A 124 18.23 9.25 -3.20
CA ALA A 124 17.73 8.55 -2.01
C ALA A 124 17.38 9.54 -0.91
N ILE A 125 16.21 9.37 -0.32
CA ILE A 125 15.72 10.22 0.75
C ILE A 125 16.33 9.74 2.08
N THR A 126 17.02 10.64 2.78
CA THR A 126 17.58 10.37 4.09
C THR A 126 16.67 10.83 5.22
N LYS A 127 15.83 11.83 4.96
CA LYS A 127 14.93 12.38 5.96
C LYS A 127 13.76 13.13 5.32
N ILE A 128 12.60 13.02 5.96
CA ILE A 128 11.41 13.83 5.68
C ILE A 128 11.08 14.61 6.94
N THR A 129 10.80 15.91 6.80
CA THR A 129 10.26 16.70 7.93
C THR A 129 8.94 17.35 7.55
N VAL A 130 8.01 17.36 8.53
CA VAL A 130 6.68 17.94 8.39
C VAL A 130 6.43 18.84 9.59
N ARG A 131 6.11 20.10 9.35
CA ARG A 131 5.89 21.12 10.39
C ARG A 131 4.67 21.95 10.07
N GLY A 132 3.74 22.02 11.00
CA GLY A 132 2.68 23.02 10.98
C GLY A 132 3.23 24.39 11.36
N LEU A 133 2.94 25.42 10.57
CA LEU A 133 3.48 26.76 10.81
C LEU A 133 2.65 27.55 11.83
N ASN A 134 1.36 27.32 11.87
CA ASN A 134 0.43 28.02 12.77
C ASN A 134 -0.21 27.09 13.81
N GLU A 135 -0.35 25.82 13.47
CA GLU A 135 -0.95 24.79 14.33
C GLU A 135 -0.05 23.54 14.34
N GLY A 136 -0.54 22.41 14.83
CA GLY A 136 0.16 21.14 14.73
C GLY A 136 0.17 20.60 13.30
N ALA A 137 1.01 19.63 13.04
CA ALA A 137 1.04 18.89 11.79
C ALA A 137 0.48 17.49 12.00
N ARG A 138 -0.18 16.94 10.98
CA ARG A 138 -0.69 15.57 10.98
C ARG A 138 -0.18 14.79 9.78
N ILE A 139 0.12 13.53 9.98
CA ILE A 139 0.50 12.59 8.91
C ILE A 139 -0.37 11.35 9.03
N SER A 140 -1.16 11.05 8.01
CA SER A 140 -1.98 9.84 7.94
C SER A 140 -1.36 8.73 7.12
N LYS A 141 -0.53 9.06 6.12
CA LYS A 141 0.19 8.08 5.27
C LYS A 141 1.45 8.68 4.69
N VAL A 142 2.42 7.80 4.45
CA VAL A 142 3.57 8.08 3.58
C VAL A 142 3.54 7.07 2.43
N ILE A 143 3.57 7.57 1.21
CA ILE A 143 3.46 6.75 -0.01
C ILE A 143 4.60 7.14 -0.94
N TYR A 144 5.37 6.17 -1.43
CA TYR A 144 6.40 6.36 -2.43
C TYR A 144 6.14 5.46 -3.63
N ASP A 145 6.15 6.00 -4.81
CA ASP A 145 5.88 5.29 -6.07
C ASP A 145 4.62 4.40 -6.01
N GLY A 146 3.55 4.90 -5.35
CA GLY A 146 2.30 4.18 -5.17
C GLY A 146 2.30 3.13 -4.05
N LYS A 147 3.42 2.93 -3.33
CA LYS A 147 3.49 2.02 -2.18
C LYS A 147 3.30 2.79 -0.88
N THR A 148 2.33 2.38 -0.09
CA THR A 148 2.14 2.88 1.27
C THR A 148 3.14 2.23 2.22
N LEU A 149 3.87 3.02 3.00
CA LEU A 149 4.69 2.52 4.09
C LEU A 149 3.78 2.04 5.23
N VAL A 150 3.90 0.78 5.61
CA VAL A 150 3.09 0.17 6.67
C VAL A 150 4.00 -0.62 7.60
N ASN A 151 3.80 -0.47 8.91
CA ASN A 151 4.59 -1.17 9.92
C ASN A 151 4.53 -2.70 9.71
N THR A 152 5.62 -3.39 9.99
CA THR A 152 5.70 -4.86 9.90
C THR A 152 4.66 -5.59 10.76
N SER A 153 4.25 -4.98 11.87
CA SER A 153 3.21 -5.52 12.76
C SER A 153 1.79 -5.25 12.30
N THR A 154 1.62 -4.41 11.27
CA THR A 154 0.29 -4.04 10.77
C THR A 154 -0.16 -5.02 9.70
N THR A 155 -1.35 -5.55 9.85
CA THR A 155 -1.98 -6.36 8.79
C THR A 155 -2.71 -5.42 7.84
N PRO A 156 -2.31 -5.35 6.57
CA PRO A 156 -3.02 -4.52 5.60
C PRO A 156 -4.50 -4.91 5.49
N PRO A 157 -5.41 -3.95 5.30
CA PRO A 157 -6.82 -4.27 5.12
C PRO A 157 -7.02 -5.15 3.89
N ASN A 158 -7.96 -6.06 3.97
CA ASN A 158 -8.34 -6.98 2.87
C ASN A 158 -7.23 -7.92 2.38
N LEU A 159 -6.27 -8.24 3.25
CA LEU A 159 -5.33 -9.30 2.92
C LEU A 159 -6.07 -10.64 2.80
N PRO A 160 -5.90 -11.39 1.70
CA PRO A 160 -6.40 -12.74 1.63
C PRO A 160 -5.78 -13.63 2.70
N SER A 161 -6.56 -14.57 3.19
CA SER A 161 -6.13 -15.51 4.21
C SER A 161 -5.26 -16.64 3.66
N ILE A 162 -5.24 -16.83 2.34
CA ILE A 162 -4.51 -17.90 1.66
C ILE A 162 -3.45 -17.31 0.75
N ASN A 163 -2.21 -17.78 0.94
CA ASN A 163 -1.10 -17.40 0.06
C ASN A 163 -1.29 -17.94 -1.33
N SER A 164 -0.95 -17.17 -2.34
CA SER A 164 -1.02 -17.56 -3.74
C SER A 164 0.20 -17.11 -4.52
N VAL A 165 0.49 -17.81 -5.59
CA VAL A 165 1.46 -17.37 -6.61
C VAL A 165 0.67 -16.97 -7.84
N MET A 166 0.92 -15.77 -8.37
CA MET A 166 0.10 -15.27 -9.47
C MET A 166 0.89 -14.51 -10.54
N LYS A 167 0.30 -14.46 -11.72
CA LYS A 167 0.59 -13.49 -12.76
C LYS A 167 -0.69 -12.78 -13.13
N ALA A 168 -0.67 -11.46 -13.07
CA ALA A 168 -1.82 -10.63 -13.39
C ALA A 168 -1.43 -9.52 -14.36
N SER A 169 -2.33 -9.22 -15.28
CA SER A 169 -2.30 -8.02 -16.11
C SER A 169 -3.55 -7.22 -15.81
N THR A 170 -3.41 -6.11 -15.12
CA THR A 170 -4.54 -5.23 -14.78
C THR A 170 -5.07 -4.52 -16.01
N GLU A 171 -4.20 -4.27 -17.00
CA GLU A 171 -4.56 -3.68 -18.29
C GLU A 171 -5.41 -4.64 -19.13
N ALA A 172 -5.01 -5.91 -19.18
CA ALA A 172 -5.76 -6.95 -19.92
C ALA A 172 -6.95 -7.50 -19.11
N GLY A 173 -7.08 -7.16 -17.83
CA GLY A 173 -8.11 -7.70 -16.97
C GLY A 173 -8.01 -9.20 -16.74
N PHE A 174 -6.81 -9.79 -16.83
CA PHE A 174 -6.58 -11.23 -16.78
C PHE A 174 -5.55 -11.62 -15.73
N SER A 175 -5.82 -12.70 -15.00
CA SER A 175 -4.92 -13.23 -13.97
C SER A 175 -4.93 -14.75 -13.96
N VAL A 176 -3.76 -15.33 -13.73
CA VAL A 176 -3.58 -16.76 -13.45
C VAL A 176 -2.91 -16.88 -12.07
N PHE A 177 -3.43 -17.75 -11.22
CA PHE A 177 -2.87 -17.96 -9.90
C PHE A 177 -2.96 -19.41 -9.44
N THR A 178 -2.08 -19.78 -8.53
CA THR A 178 -2.09 -21.06 -7.84
C THR A 178 -2.05 -20.85 -6.34
N TYR A 179 -2.70 -21.73 -5.60
CA TYR A 179 -2.71 -21.69 -4.13
C TYR A 179 -2.87 -23.11 -3.58
N THR A 180 -2.57 -23.30 -2.32
CA THR A 180 -2.86 -24.54 -1.59
C THR A 180 -4.08 -24.30 -0.70
N GLY A 181 -5.12 -25.09 -0.92
CA GLY A 181 -6.33 -25.04 -0.09
C GLY A 181 -6.03 -25.43 1.36
N THR A 182 -6.72 -24.82 2.30
CA THR A 182 -6.55 -25.03 3.75
C THR A 182 -7.62 -25.96 4.34
N GLY A 183 -8.56 -26.43 3.52
CA GLY A 183 -9.72 -27.21 3.97
C GLY A 183 -10.80 -26.37 4.68
N THR A 184 -10.58 -25.08 4.83
CA THR A 184 -11.54 -24.14 5.43
C THR A 184 -11.84 -22.99 4.46
N ALA A 185 -12.95 -22.29 4.70
CA ALA A 185 -13.26 -21.09 3.91
C ALA A 185 -12.15 -20.05 4.04
N GLY A 186 -11.77 -19.47 2.92
CA GLY A 186 -10.70 -18.48 2.85
C GLY A 186 -10.79 -17.60 1.61
N THR A 187 -9.94 -16.61 1.55
CA THR A 187 -9.85 -15.67 0.44
C THR A 187 -8.50 -15.80 -0.25
N VAL A 188 -8.48 -15.70 -1.57
CA VAL A 188 -7.29 -15.78 -2.42
C VAL A 188 -7.20 -14.49 -3.24
N GLY A 189 -6.00 -13.92 -3.32
CA GLY A 189 -5.78 -12.74 -4.15
C GLY A 189 -5.72 -13.10 -5.63
N HIS A 190 -6.32 -12.26 -6.46
CA HIS A 190 -6.35 -12.43 -7.92
C HIS A 190 -5.51 -11.37 -8.67
N GLY A 191 -5.02 -10.32 -7.99
CA GLY A 191 -4.14 -9.31 -8.57
C GLY A 191 -4.76 -8.36 -9.59
N LEU A 192 -6.08 -8.36 -9.76
CA LEU A 192 -6.80 -7.41 -10.61
C LEU A 192 -7.31 -6.23 -9.79
N ASN A 193 -7.49 -5.07 -10.43
CA ASN A 193 -7.99 -3.85 -9.78
C ASN A 193 -9.51 -3.88 -9.51
N THR A 194 -10.23 -4.82 -10.14
CA THR A 194 -11.67 -4.99 -10.01
C THR A 194 -12.01 -6.45 -9.75
N ALA A 195 -13.17 -6.71 -9.16
CA ALA A 195 -13.65 -8.07 -8.95
C ALA A 195 -13.76 -8.80 -10.30
N PRO A 196 -13.23 -10.04 -10.41
CA PRO A 196 -13.33 -10.81 -11.64
C PRO A 196 -14.79 -11.17 -11.93
N GLU A 197 -15.20 -10.93 -13.17
CA GLU A 197 -16.54 -11.29 -13.64
C GLU A 197 -16.66 -12.77 -14.00
N PHE A 198 -15.53 -13.41 -14.21
CA PHE A 198 -15.43 -14.81 -14.60
C PHE A 198 -14.15 -15.44 -14.01
N TYR A 199 -14.25 -16.62 -13.46
CA TYR A 199 -13.08 -17.42 -13.08
C TYR A 199 -13.34 -18.92 -13.20
N ILE A 200 -12.25 -19.65 -13.43
CA ILE A 200 -12.22 -21.11 -13.48
C ILE A 200 -11.26 -21.60 -12.39
N LEU A 201 -11.69 -22.58 -11.60
CA LEU A 201 -10.87 -23.24 -10.59
C LEU A 201 -10.77 -24.73 -10.91
N LYS A 202 -9.55 -25.28 -10.77
CA LYS A 202 -9.26 -26.70 -10.94
C LYS A 202 -8.26 -27.15 -9.89
N SER A 203 -8.60 -28.22 -9.18
CA SER A 203 -7.63 -28.93 -8.36
C SER A 203 -6.55 -29.54 -9.25
N ARG A 204 -5.30 -29.42 -8.84
CA ARG A 204 -4.14 -30.01 -9.54
C ARG A 204 -3.73 -31.35 -8.93
N SER A 205 -4.15 -31.64 -7.70
CA SER A 205 -3.74 -32.82 -6.93
C SER A 205 -4.73 -33.99 -7.01
N ASP A 206 -5.96 -33.72 -7.42
CA ASP A 206 -7.01 -34.71 -7.46
C ASP A 206 -7.97 -34.55 -8.65
N GLY A 207 -8.85 -35.51 -8.82
CA GLY A 207 -9.78 -35.63 -9.95
C GLY A 207 -11.00 -34.71 -9.89
N GLU A 208 -10.99 -33.70 -9.04
CA GLU A 208 -12.12 -32.78 -8.86
C GLU A 208 -12.54 -32.09 -10.15
N GLN A 209 -13.80 -31.71 -10.21
CA GLN A 209 -14.40 -31.07 -11.37
C GLN A 209 -13.84 -29.63 -11.57
N TRP A 210 -13.90 -29.14 -12.81
CA TRP A 210 -13.66 -27.75 -13.13
C TRP A 210 -14.81 -26.88 -12.64
N ALA A 211 -14.59 -26.06 -11.63
CA ALA A 211 -15.58 -25.13 -11.12
C ALA A 211 -15.48 -23.79 -11.85
N VAL A 212 -16.60 -23.33 -12.38
CA VAL A 212 -16.67 -22.08 -13.15
C VAL A 212 -17.66 -21.13 -12.48
N TYR A 213 -17.23 -19.91 -12.32
CA TYR A 213 -18.07 -18.79 -11.90
C TYR A 213 -18.21 -17.78 -13.03
N HIS A 214 -19.38 -17.19 -13.13
CA HIS A 214 -19.67 -16.03 -13.97
C HIS A 214 -20.58 -15.06 -13.21
N LYS A 215 -20.38 -13.77 -13.38
CA LYS A 215 -21.15 -12.73 -12.65
C LYS A 215 -22.67 -12.83 -12.81
N SER A 216 -23.14 -13.48 -13.89
CA SER A 216 -24.57 -13.66 -14.13
C SER A 216 -25.20 -14.78 -13.31
N ILE A 217 -24.40 -15.55 -12.54
CA ILE A 217 -24.87 -16.54 -11.60
C ILE A 217 -24.65 -16.02 -10.17
N THR A 218 -25.45 -16.49 -9.21
CA THR A 218 -25.28 -16.06 -7.82
C THR A 218 -23.98 -16.62 -7.24
N ALA A 219 -23.41 -15.92 -6.26
CA ALA A 219 -22.13 -16.27 -5.64
C ALA A 219 -22.08 -17.68 -5.02
N LEU A 220 -23.25 -18.27 -4.70
CA LEU A 220 -23.35 -19.60 -4.12
C LEU A 220 -23.56 -20.72 -5.17
N LYS A 221 -23.55 -20.35 -6.46
CA LYS A 221 -23.70 -21.30 -7.56
C LYS A 221 -22.42 -21.39 -8.40
N LYS A 222 -22.17 -22.53 -8.97
CA LYS A 222 -21.09 -22.77 -9.92
C LYS A 222 -21.61 -23.56 -11.13
N LEU A 223 -20.98 -23.35 -12.24
CA LEU A 223 -21.08 -24.25 -13.39
C LEU A 223 -19.96 -25.29 -13.30
N VAL A 224 -20.15 -26.40 -13.95
CA VAL A 224 -19.14 -27.46 -14.03
C VAL A 224 -18.82 -27.69 -15.51
N LEU A 225 -17.59 -27.37 -15.90
CA LEU A 225 -17.21 -27.35 -17.31
C LEU A 225 -17.22 -28.76 -17.96
N ASN A 226 -16.94 -29.81 -17.17
CA ASN A 226 -16.87 -31.17 -17.61
C ASN A 226 -18.11 -32.02 -17.22
N SER A 227 -19.24 -31.36 -17.02
CA SER A 227 -20.53 -32.03 -16.71
C SER A 227 -21.68 -31.29 -17.34
N SER A 228 -22.64 -32.03 -17.89
CA SER A 228 -23.92 -31.48 -18.38
C SER A 228 -24.98 -31.39 -17.28
N ALA A 229 -24.71 -31.84 -16.08
CA ALA A 229 -25.65 -31.75 -14.96
C ALA A 229 -25.78 -30.28 -14.50
N ALA A 230 -27.00 -29.77 -14.48
CA ALA A 230 -27.32 -28.51 -13.80
C ALA A 230 -27.15 -28.69 -12.29
N LYS A 231 -26.43 -27.76 -11.63
CA LYS A 231 -26.26 -27.75 -10.18
C LYS A 231 -26.71 -26.41 -9.61
#